data_45bd7a7a83ee5ab76bc02d2ad35b2269
#
_entry.id   45bd7a7a83ee5ab76bc02d2ad35b2269
#
_cell.length_a   1.000
_cell.length_b   1.000
_cell.length_c   1.000
_cell.angle_alpha   90.00
_cell.angle_beta   90.00
_cell.angle_gamma   90.00
#
_symmetry.space_group_name_H-M   'P 1'
#
loop_
_entity.id
_entity.type
_entity.pdbx_description
1 polymer ?
#
loop_
_entity_poly.entity_id
_entity_poly.type
_entity_poly.pdbx_seq_one_letter_code
_entity_poly.pdbx_strand_id
1 'polypeptide(L)'
;MAEPQKPVDLVVVGAGPAGMAAAVTALDGGLRVVLVDAGSAPGGQFWRHPPDHAREALPTDDLHHDLRTYRSLRATLAAHERTGRLTLLLDHPVWTTARAADGFTVHAVDRSRPPEERAVVLRAPALLVATGAYDRQLPFPGWDLPGVLTAGGLQSLLKGGGVVAGRRVVLGGTGPFLLPVAAALAARGAEVVAVCEAAAPSAWLRHPAPLLRNPAKWAEAAGYAGTLARHRIPVRTRTGIVGAEGEGRVAVVRTAALGADGAPLPGTERRIEADTVGVGWGFVPQLDLLLPLGCDLADAGDGTMAAAVDAGQRTTVPGLYAAGETCGVGGAALALSEGRVAAVSVLTDLSAPGRPGIRPLAAQRRAVARHRAFARALARAHPVPRDWPAWLTDDTTVCRCEEVTAGAVLAARADGSASDHRQVKQLTRAGMGWCQGRMCGPAVHCLVAARAEPYTPAERLIATPVTLGALADSAEPSTGDTPSEPT
;
A
#
# COMPACT_ATOMS: atom_id res chain seq x y z
N MET A 1 36.60 16.74 -5.23
CA MET A 1 36.31 16.49 -3.80
C MET A 1 34.85 16.83 -3.61
N ALA A 2 33.98 15.85 -3.33
CA ALA A 2 32.60 16.13 -2.97
C ALA A 2 32.60 16.86 -1.62
N GLU A 3 31.81 17.96 -1.50
CA GLU A 3 31.59 18.61 -0.21
C GLU A 3 31.12 17.57 0.80
N PRO A 4 31.63 17.60 2.06
CA PRO A 4 31.17 16.67 3.07
C PRO A 4 29.67 16.83 3.25
N GLN A 5 28.92 15.81 2.90
CA GLN A 5 27.48 15.78 3.12
C GLN A 5 27.21 16.08 4.60
N LYS A 6 26.44 17.13 4.85
CA LYS A 6 26.05 17.49 6.21
C LYS A 6 25.31 16.31 6.84
N PRO A 7 25.60 15.94 8.11
CA PRO A 7 25.01 14.76 8.74
C PRO A 7 23.48 14.82 8.70
N VAL A 8 22.85 13.73 8.33
CA VAL A 8 21.39 13.54 8.28
C VAL A 8 20.97 12.91 9.60
N ASP A 9 19.94 13.45 10.23
CA ASP A 9 19.42 12.95 11.51
C ASP A 9 18.36 11.85 11.29
N LEU A 10 17.56 11.96 10.21
CA LEU A 10 16.45 11.07 9.92
C LEU A 10 16.30 10.83 8.42
N VAL A 11 16.23 9.57 8.02
CA VAL A 11 15.73 9.17 6.71
C VAL A 11 14.26 8.75 6.85
N VAL A 12 13.39 9.32 6.02
CA VAL A 12 11.97 8.94 5.90
C VAL A 12 11.77 8.29 4.53
N VAL A 13 11.33 7.05 4.50
CA VAL A 13 11.02 6.31 3.28
C VAL A 13 9.52 6.30 3.02
N GLY A 14 9.11 6.94 1.94
CA GLY A 14 7.74 7.14 1.52
C GLY A 14 7.23 8.55 1.79
N ALA A 15 6.91 9.31 0.73
CA ALA A 15 6.37 10.67 0.79
C ALA A 15 4.83 10.68 0.71
N GLY A 16 4.16 9.64 1.21
CA GLY A 16 2.72 9.62 1.43
C GLY A 16 2.29 10.48 2.64
N PRO A 17 1.01 10.47 3.02
CA PRO A 17 0.50 11.28 4.14
C PRO A 17 1.30 11.12 5.43
N ALA A 18 1.69 9.88 5.80
CA ALA A 18 2.47 9.62 7.01
C ALA A 18 3.87 10.22 6.92
N GLY A 19 4.60 9.94 5.83
CA GLY A 19 5.97 10.41 5.64
C GLY A 19 6.06 11.92 5.51
N MET A 20 5.15 12.57 4.77
CA MET A 20 5.10 14.04 4.69
C MET A 20 4.84 14.68 6.06
N ALA A 21 3.88 14.14 6.84
CA ALA A 21 3.59 14.65 8.18
C ALA A 21 4.75 14.44 9.14
N ALA A 22 5.44 13.29 9.03
CA ALA A 22 6.63 13.00 9.83
C ALA A 22 7.79 13.92 9.47
N ALA A 23 8.10 14.07 8.18
CA ALA A 23 9.18 14.93 7.70
C ALA A 23 8.97 16.38 8.17
N VAL A 24 7.78 16.96 7.95
CA VAL A 24 7.44 18.31 8.40
C VAL A 24 7.64 18.45 9.92
N THR A 25 7.12 17.50 10.69
CA THR A 25 7.22 17.56 12.16
C THR A 25 8.68 17.47 12.65
N ALA A 26 9.49 16.61 12.04
CA ALA A 26 10.90 16.45 12.37
C ALA A 26 11.71 17.72 11.99
N LEU A 27 11.44 18.29 10.82
CA LEU A 27 12.08 19.52 10.32
C LEU A 27 11.73 20.73 11.21
N ASP A 28 10.47 20.88 11.60
CA ASP A 28 10.01 21.94 12.51
C ASP A 28 10.66 21.77 13.91
N GLY A 29 10.97 20.53 14.30
CA GLY A 29 11.73 20.19 15.50
C GLY A 29 13.25 20.41 15.38
N GLY A 30 13.72 20.85 14.20
CA GLY A 30 15.12 21.23 13.97
C GLY A 30 16.03 20.12 13.44
N LEU A 31 15.49 18.93 13.11
CA LEU A 31 16.26 17.85 12.48
C LEU A 31 16.57 18.15 11.01
N ARG A 32 17.59 17.47 10.49
CA ARG A 32 17.89 17.37 9.06
C ARG A 32 17.33 16.06 8.55
N VAL A 33 16.48 16.15 7.52
CA VAL A 33 15.70 15.03 7.03
C VAL A 33 16.02 14.78 5.56
N VAL A 34 16.17 13.50 5.20
CA VAL A 34 16.03 13.03 3.83
C VAL A 34 14.67 12.37 3.72
N LEU A 35 13.83 12.86 2.80
CA LEU A 35 12.56 12.25 2.44
C LEU A 35 12.70 11.63 1.06
N VAL A 36 12.63 10.30 0.98
CA VAL A 36 12.83 9.52 -0.25
C VAL A 36 11.54 8.81 -0.65
N ASP A 37 11.19 8.88 -1.94
CA ASP A 37 10.00 8.24 -2.50
C ASP A 37 10.27 7.70 -3.91
N ALA A 38 9.63 6.58 -4.23
CA ALA A 38 9.68 5.97 -5.56
C ALA A 38 8.83 6.71 -6.61
N GLY A 39 7.93 7.58 -6.20
CA GLY A 39 7.08 8.37 -7.08
C GLY A 39 7.74 9.67 -7.51
N SER A 40 7.28 10.21 -8.65
CA SER A 40 7.75 11.48 -9.20
C SER A 40 7.17 12.72 -8.48
N ALA A 41 6.25 12.53 -7.54
CA ALA A 41 5.65 13.58 -6.76
C ALA A 41 5.31 13.09 -5.35
N PRO A 42 5.44 13.92 -4.30
CA PRO A 42 4.98 13.56 -2.97
C PRO A 42 3.45 13.56 -2.89
N GLY A 43 2.91 12.79 -1.93
CA GLY A 43 1.47 12.62 -1.73
C GLY A 43 1.05 11.15 -1.66
N GLY A 44 1.92 10.24 -2.11
CA GLY A 44 1.67 8.81 -2.15
C GLY A 44 0.43 8.46 -2.98
N GLN A 45 -0.28 7.40 -2.61
CA GLN A 45 -1.49 6.99 -3.35
C GLN A 45 -2.71 7.87 -3.05
N PHE A 46 -2.78 8.45 -1.85
CA PHE A 46 -3.93 9.24 -1.43
C PHE A 46 -4.04 10.57 -2.20
N TRP A 47 -2.92 11.29 -2.31
CA TRP A 47 -2.81 12.53 -3.07
C TRP A 47 -2.04 12.35 -4.38
N ARG A 48 -2.09 11.17 -4.98
CA ARG A 48 -1.47 10.91 -6.28
C ARG A 48 -2.00 11.90 -7.32
N HIS A 49 -1.10 12.56 -8.03
CA HIS A 49 -1.41 13.51 -9.08
C HIS A 49 -0.36 13.42 -10.20
N PRO A 50 -0.63 13.98 -11.37
CA PRO A 50 0.38 14.12 -12.43
C PRO A 50 1.62 14.87 -11.92
N PRO A 51 2.80 14.65 -12.53
CA PRO A 51 3.96 15.47 -12.27
C PRO A 51 3.64 16.96 -12.41
N ASP A 52 4.33 17.82 -11.65
CA ASP A 52 4.02 19.26 -11.59
C ASP A 52 3.99 19.93 -12.98
N HIS A 53 4.87 19.51 -13.90
CA HIS A 53 4.92 20.03 -15.28
C HIS A 53 3.71 19.62 -16.15
N ALA A 54 2.99 18.57 -15.80
CA ALA A 54 1.82 18.08 -16.53
C ALA A 54 0.48 18.46 -15.85
N ARG A 55 0.53 19.07 -14.67
CA ARG A 55 -0.64 19.31 -13.81
C ARG A 55 -1.67 20.27 -14.41
N GLU A 56 -1.23 21.28 -15.16
CA GLU A 56 -2.12 22.22 -15.85
C GLU A 56 -2.90 21.54 -16.99
N ALA A 57 -2.22 20.64 -17.72
CA ALA A 57 -2.83 19.89 -18.82
C ALA A 57 -3.77 18.77 -18.34
N LEU A 58 -3.53 18.25 -17.14
CA LEU A 58 -4.26 17.13 -16.54
C LEU A 58 -4.79 17.48 -15.13
N PRO A 59 -5.80 18.36 -15.03
CA PRO A 59 -6.33 18.79 -13.73
C PRO A 59 -7.06 17.63 -13.04
N THR A 60 -6.55 17.22 -11.87
CA THR A 60 -7.11 16.13 -11.05
C THR A 60 -7.42 16.57 -9.61
N ASP A 61 -7.31 17.86 -9.32
CA ASP A 61 -7.46 18.40 -7.97
C ASP A 61 -8.85 18.09 -7.36
N ASP A 62 -9.90 18.09 -8.17
CA ASP A 62 -11.28 17.76 -7.78
C ASP A 62 -11.49 16.28 -7.40
N LEU A 63 -10.52 15.41 -7.73
CA LEU A 63 -10.52 13.99 -7.36
C LEU A 63 -9.94 13.74 -5.96
N HIS A 64 -9.45 14.78 -5.28
CA HIS A 64 -8.74 14.64 -4.03
C HIS A 64 -9.51 15.19 -2.84
N HIS A 65 -9.44 14.47 -1.73
CA HIS A 65 -9.89 14.94 -0.44
C HIS A 65 -8.75 15.63 0.31
N ASP A 66 -9.11 16.69 1.08
CA ASP A 66 -8.20 17.39 1.98
C ASP A 66 -6.93 17.96 1.30
N LEU A 67 -7.09 18.53 0.10
CA LEU A 67 -6.00 19.20 -0.61
C LEU A 67 -5.40 20.37 0.17
N ARG A 68 -6.15 20.98 1.10
CA ARG A 68 -5.63 22.05 1.95
C ARG A 68 -4.47 21.53 2.81
N THR A 69 -4.65 20.38 3.44
CA THR A 69 -3.59 19.73 4.24
C THR A 69 -2.40 19.37 3.35
N TYR A 70 -2.64 18.80 2.17
CA TYR A 70 -1.58 18.48 1.21
C TYR A 70 -0.76 19.71 0.83
N ARG A 71 -1.43 20.80 0.40
CA ARG A 71 -0.77 22.05 0.00
C ARG A 71 0.03 22.67 1.14
N SER A 72 -0.49 22.63 2.36
CA SER A 72 0.22 23.11 3.56
C SER A 72 1.50 22.30 3.82
N LEU A 73 1.43 20.96 3.78
CA LEU A 73 2.60 20.10 3.95
C LEU A 73 3.65 20.35 2.85
N ARG A 74 3.22 20.44 1.58
CA ARG A 74 4.08 20.74 0.44
C ARG A 74 4.80 22.08 0.60
N ALA A 75 4.09 23.14 1.00
CA ALA A 75 4.65 24.47 1.21
C ALA A 75 5.72 24.46 2.32
N THR A 76 5.46 23.74 3.42
CA THR A 76 6.42 23.61 4.52
C THR A 76 7.66 22.83 4.10
N LEU A 77 7.49 21.68 3.41
CA LEU A 77 8.61 20.90 2.86
C LEU A 77 9.49 21.77 1.94
N ALA A 78 8.88 22.49 1.00
CA ALA A 78 9.61 23.40 0.08
C ALA A 78 10.34 24.53 0.83
N ALA A 79 9.81 25.02 1.94
CA ALA A 79 10.50 26.01 2.77
C ALA A 79 11.76 25.43 3.42
N HIS A 80 11.68 24.20 3.96
CA HIS A 80 12.82 23.53 4.56
C HIS A 80 13.87 23.06 3.54
N GLU A 81 13.45 22.72 2.33
CA GLU A 81 14.36 22.39 1.22
C GLU A 81 15.22 23.60 0.85
N ARG A 82 14.61 24.79 0.72
CA ARG A 82 15.35 26.05 0.47
C ARG A 82 16.35 26.39 1.55
N THR A 83 16.14 25.98 2.79
CA THR A 83 17.08 26.21 3.90
C THR A 83 18.13 25.11 4.03
N GLY A 84 18.10 24.08 3.16
CA GLY A 84 19.02 22.96 3.18
C GLY A 84 18.85 22.02 4.38
N ARG A 85 17.69 22.06 5.06
CA ARG A 85 17.34 21.09 6.12
C ARG A 85 16.65 19.85 5.60
N LEU A 86 15.95 19.96 4.45
CA LEU A 86 15.34 18.86 3.74
C LEU A 86 16.13 18.54 2.49
N THR A 87 16.38 17.26 2.25
CA THR A 87 16.69 16.69 0.94
C THR A 87 15.51 15.87 0.50
N LEU A 88 14.83 16.26 -0.59
CA LEU A 88 13.70 15.52 -1.17
C LEU A 88 14.19 14.74 -2.39
N LEU A 89 14.10 13.40 -2.32
CA LEU A 89 14.51 12.48 -3.38
C LEU A 89 13.26 11.78 -3.93
N LEU A 90 12.77 12.25 -5.07
CA LEU A 90 11.67 11.67 -5.82
C LEU A 90 12.22 10.83 -6.98
N ASP A 91 11.44 9.88 -7.48
CA ASP A 91 11.90 8.86 -8.43
C ASP A 91 13.09 8.03 -7.89
N HIS A 92 13.12 7.86 -6.57
CA HIS A 92 14.17 7.13 -5.89
C HIS A 92 13.61 5.90 -5.13
N PRO A 93 13.28 4.80 -5.83
CA PRO A 93 12.85 3.56 -5.15
C PRO A 93 13.96 3.03 -4.23
N VAL A 94 13.62 2.85 -2.96
CA VAL A 94 14.46 2.16 -1.99
C VAL A 94 14.33 0.67 -2.21
N TRP A 95 15.46 -0.01 -2.41
CA TRP A 95 15.47 -1.43 -2.70
C TRP A 95 15.95 -2.31 -1.55
N THR A 96 16.71 -1.76 -0.59
CA THR A 96 17.06 -2.46 0.66
C THR A 96 17.42 -1.50 1.78
N THR A 97 17.39 -2.01 2.98
CA THR A 97 17.80 -1.33 4.21
C THR A 97 18.65 -2.26 5.04
N ALA A 98 19.67 -1.72 5.73
CA ALA A 98 20.54 -2.48 6.60
C ALA A 98 20.83 -1.72 7.91
N ARG A 99 21.17 -2.45 8.96
CA ARG A 99 21.72 -1.85 10.18
C ARG A 99 23.18 -1.52 9.98
N ALA A 100 23.58 -0.35 10.44
CA ALA A 100 24.98 0.09 10.55
C ALA A 100 25.35 0.27 12.03
N ALA A 101 26.65 0.45 12.31
CA ALA A 101 27.14 0.62 13.69
C ALA A 101 26.53 1.84 14.39
N ASP A 102 26.24 2.90 13.63
CA ASP A 102 25.74 4.20 14.08
C ASP A 102 24.32 4.52 13.61
N GLY A 103 23.56 3.52 13.18
CA GLY A 103 22.18 3.69 12.73
C GLY A 103 21.78 2.77 11.59
N PHE A 104 21.35 3.35 10.45
CA PHE A 104 20.82 2.64 9.31
C PHE A 104 21.45 3.10 8.01
N THR A 105 21.62 2.15 7.09
CA THR A 105 21.93 2.39 5.68
C THR A 105 20.70 2.09 4.86
N VAL A 106 20.34 3.02 3.97
CA VAL A 106 19.21 2.91 3.05
C VAL A 106 19.74 2.98 1.63
N HIS A 107 19.51 1.94 0.86
CA HIS A 107 19.95 1.87 -0.54
C HIS A 107 18.78 2.17 -1.46
N ALA A 108 18.92 3.18 -2.28
CA ALA A 108 17.96 3.60 -3.29
C ALA A 108 18.62 3.64 -4.67
N VAL A 109 17.81 3.81 -5.69
CA VAL A 109 18.25 4.03 -7.07
C VAL A 109 17.63 5.31 -7.59
N ASP A 110 18.44 6.24 -8.09
CA ASP A 110 17.98 7.42 -8.80
C ASP A 110 17.50 7.03 -10.20
N ARG A 111 16.22 7.20 -10.47
CA ARG A 111 15.52 6.99 -11.76
C ARG A 111 15.01 8.30 -12.37
N SER A 112 15.45 9.43 -11.87
CA SER A 112 15.00 10.75 -12.35
C SER A 112 15.38 11.03 -13.81
N ARG A 113 16.34 10.28 -14.36
CA ARG A 113 16.87 10.43 -15.72
C ARG A 113 16.94 9.10 -16.48
N PRO A 114 15.78 8.51 -16.85
CA PRO A 114 15.78 7.26 -17.61
C PRO A 114 16.55 7.39 -18.94
N PRO A 115 17.26 6.35 -19.41
CA PRO A 115 17.33 4.99 -18.88
C PRO A 115 18.40 4.79 -17.79
N GLU A 116 19.13 5.82 -17.39
CA GLU A 116 20.19 5.71 -16.37
C GLU A 116 19.61 5.44 -14.99
N GLU A 117 20.19 4.47 -14.30
CA GLU A 117 19.97 4.21 -12.89
C GLU A 117 21.29 4.40 -12.15
N ARG A 118 21.25 5.20 -11.07
CA ARG A 118 22.44 5.46 -10.23
C ARG A 118 22.17 5.02 -8.81
N ALA A 119 23.14 4.34 -8.19
CA ALA A 119 23.04 3.98 -6.80
C ALA A 119 23.08 5.21 -5.89
N VAL A 120 22.19 5.22 -4.91
CA VAL A 120 22.14 6.25 -3.86
C VAL A 120 22.16 5.55 -2.51
N VAL A 121 23.13 5.89 -1.68
CA VAL A 121 23.29 5.33 -0.33
C VAL A 121 23.07 6.45 0.69
N LEU A 122 22.09 6.28 1.57
CA LEU A 122 21.77 7.23 2.62
C LEU A 122 22.08 6.60 3.97
N ARG A 123 22.63 7.40 4.89
CA ARG A 123 22.93 6.98 6.26
C ARG A 123 22.32 7.95 7.26
N ALA A 124 21.71 7.41 8.32
CA ALA A 124 21.16 8.20 9.41
C ALA A 124 21.05 7.38 10.71
N PRO A 125 21.14 8.03 11.89
CA PRO A 125 20.91 7.35 13.16
C PRO A 125 19.46 6.91 13.37
N ALA A 126 18.50 7.52 12.65
CA ALA A 126 17.10 7.15 12.71
C ALA A 126 16.53 6.89 11.31
N LEU A 127 15.66 5.86 11.20
CA LEU A 127 14.92 5.49 10.00
C LEU A 127 13.42 5.41 10.28
N LEU A 128 12.61 6.09 9.47
CA LEU A 128 11.16 5.99 9.51
C LEU A 128 10.65 5.40 8.19
N VAL A 129 9.97 4.25 8.27
CA VAL A 129 9.37 3.57 7.12
C VAL A 129 7.89 3.89 7.05
N ALA A 130 7.47 4.54 5.96
CA ALA A 130 6.11 4.96 5.67
C ALA A 130 5.70 4.56 4.24
N THR A 131 6.09 3.35 3.82
CA THR A 131 5.92 2.83 2.46
C THR A 131 4.47 2.49 2.08
N GLY A 132 3.57 2.48 3.06
CA GLY A 132 2.14 2.27 2.82
C GLY A 132 1.76 0.81 2.60
N ALA A 133 0.85 0.58 1.66
CA ALA A 133 0.30 -0.73 1.34
C ALA A 133 -0.03 -0.81 -0.15
N TYR A 134 -0.21 -2.03 -0.66
CA TYR A 134 -0.69 -2.31 -2.01
C TYR A 134 -2.01 -3.06 -1.99
N ASP A 135 -2.75 -3.02 -3.13
CA ASP A 135 -4.03 -3.70 -3.25
C ASP A 135 -3.90 -5.21 -3.00
N ARG A 136 -4.80 -5.75 -2.17
CA ARG A 136 -4.96 -7.20 -2.03
C ARG A 136 -5.67 -7.75 -3.25
N GLN A 137 -5.14 -8.84 -3.80
CA GLN A 137 -5.73 -9.55 -4.92
C GLN A 137 -6.34 -10.87 -4.48
N LEU A 138 -7.55 -11.15 -4.97
CA LEU A 138 -8.16 -12.46 -4.94
C LEU A 138 -8.44 -12.88 -6.39
N PRO A 139 -7.83 -13.97 -6.87
CA PRO A 139 -8.09 -14.50 -8.20
C PRO A 139 -9.54 -14.97 -8.37
N PHE A 140 -10.01 -14.90 -9.60
CA PHE A 140 -11.25 -15.53 -10.07
C PHE A 140 -11.10 -15.88 -11.56
N PRO A 141 -11.87 -16.80 -12.15
CA PRO A 141 -11.75 -17.13 -13.56
C PRO A 141 -11.78 -15.90 -14.47
N GLY A 142 -10.75 -15.69 -15.28
CA GLY A 142 -10.60 -14.55 -16.19
C GLY A 142 -10.14 -13.23 -15.55
N TRP A 143 -9.69 -13.23 -14.29
CA TRP A 143 -9.15 -12.01 -13.65
C TRP A 143 -7.86 -11.50 -14.29
N ASP A 144 -7.17 -12.34 -15.05
CA ASP A 144 -5.96 -12.06 -15.80
C ASP A 144 -6.21 -11.46 -17.19
N LEU A 145 -7.46 -11.38 -17.63
CA LEU A 145 -7.82 -10.74 -18.89
C LEU A 145 -7.48 -9.24 -18.88
N PRO A 146 -6.97 -8.69 -20.00
CA PRO A 146 -6.88 -7.25 -20.20
C PRO A 146 -8.24 -6.56 -19.94
N GLY A 147 -8.22 -5.49 -19.13
CA GLY A 147 -9.41 -4.81 -18.64
C GLY A 147 -9.78 -5.16 -17.20
N VAL A 148 -9.18 -6.20 -16.59
CA VAL A 148 -9.30 -6.44 -15.16
C VAL A 148 -8.13 -5.75 -14.42
N LEU A 149 -8.47 -4.81 -13.55
CA LEU A 149 -7.54 -4.04 -12.74
C LEU A 149 -7.95 -4.07 -11.25
N THR A 150 -7.06 -3.62 -10.38
CA THR A 150 -7.47 -3.30 -9.01
C THR A 150 -8.25 -1.98 -8.97
N ALA A 151 -9.08 -1.80 -7.96
CA ALA A 151 -9.75 -0.53 -7.71
C ALA A 151 -8.73 0.60 -7.46
N GLY A 152 -7.62 0.29 -6.73
CA GLY A 152 -6.50 1.22 -6.56
C GLY A 152 -5.76 1.51 -7.86
N GLY A 153 -5.60 0.50 -8.73
CA GLY A 153 -5.05 0.67 -10.07
C GLY A 153 -5.86 1.62 -10.94
N LEU A 154 -7.19 1.45 -10.97
CA LEU A 154 -8.10 2.38 -11.67
C LEU A 154 -7.99 3.81 -11.15
N GLN A 155 -7.98 3.95 -9.81
CA GLN A 155 -7.81 5.28 -9.19
C GLN A 155 -6.44 5.87 -9.49
N SER A 156 -5.40 5.04 -9.54
CA SER A 156 -4.02 5.48 -9.83
C SER A 156 -3.87 6.00 -11.27
N LEU A 157 -4.47 5.31 -12.25
CA LEU A 157 -4.51 5.76 -13.64
C LEU A 157 -5.26 7.09 -13.76
N LEU A 158 -6.40 7.21 -13.08
CA LEU A 158 -7.22 8.40 -13.13
C LEU A 158 -6.55 9.60 -12.46
N LYS A 159 -6.06 9.46 -11.23
CA LYS A 159 -5.43 10.55 -10.47
C LYS A 159 -4.03 10.91 -10.98
N GLY A 160 -3.26 9.91 -11.39
CA GLY A 160 -1.88 10.11 -11.83
C GLY A 160 -1.71 10.50 -13.29
N GLY A 161 -2.65 10.09 -14.15
CA GLY A 161 -2.56 10.32 -15.60
C GLY A 161 -3.82 10.85 -16.26
N GLY A 162 -4.89 11.12 -15.51
CA GLY A 162 -6.18 11.54 -16.07
C GLY A 162 -6.87 10.45 -16.93
N VAL A 163 -6.38 9.20 -16.85
CA VAL A 163 -6.81 8.12 -17.74
C VAL A 163 -8.01 7.38 -17.14
N VAL A 164 -9.09 7.32 -17.89
CA VAL A 164 -10.23 6.43 -17.62
C VAL A 164 -9.99 5.12 -18.35
N ALA A 165 -9.85 4.02 -17.62
CA ALA A 165 -9.39 2.75 -18.18
C ALA A 165 -10.39 2.05 -19.09
N GLY A 166 -11.66 2.43 -19.07
CA GLY A 166 -12.71 1.87 -19.92
C GLY A 166 -13.99 2.68 -19.89
N ARG A 167 -14.97 2.27 -20.68
CA ARG A 167 -16.25 2.98 -20.82
C ARG A 167 -17.33 2.44 -19.89
N ARG A 168 -17.43 1.10 -19.78
CA ARG A 168 -18.42 0.39 -18.97
C ARG A 168 -17.71 -0.40 -17.88
N VAL A 169 -17.80 0.09 -16.64
CA VAL A 169 -16.99 -0.41 -15.51
C VAL A 169 -17.88 -1.12 -14.50
N VAL A 170 -17.48 -2.32 -14.08
CA VAL A 170 -18.04 -3.00 -12.91
C VAL A 170 -16.98 -2.98 -11.80
N LEU A 171 -17.36 -2.51 -10.61
CA LEU A 171 -16.50 -2.56 -9.44
C LEU A 171 -16.97 -3.66 -8.49
N GLY A 172 -16.04 -4.40 -7.90
CA GLY A 172 -16.36 -5.42 -6.92
C GLY A 172 -15.27 -5.61 -5.88
N GLY A 173 -15.67 -6.12 -4.73
CA GLY A 173 -14.74 -6.34 -3.63
C GLY A 173 -15.38 -6.17 -2.27
N THR A 174 -14.62 -5.67 -1.31
CA THR A 174 -15.12 -5.38 0.05
C THR A 174 -14.58 -4.06 0.58
N GLY A 175 -15.45 -3.32 1.24
CA GLY A 175 -15.09 -2.09 1.92
C GLY A 175 -15.37 -0.80 1.15
N PRO A 176 -15.41 0.33 1.87
CA PRO A 176 -15.89 1.60 1.35
C PRO A 176 -14.96 2.23 0.31
N PHE A 177 -13.76 1.68 0.06
CA PHE A 177 -12.84 2.19 -0.95
C PHE A 177 -13.40 2.09 -2.38
N LEU A 178 -14.34 1.16 -2.63
CA LEU A 178 -15.02 1.07 -3.93
C LEU A 178 -15.84 2.32 -4.26
N LEU A 179 -16.37 3.01 -3.25
CA LEU A 179 -17.26 4.17 -3.43
C LEU A 179 -16.55 5.40 -4.03
N PRO A 180 -15.39 5.87 -3.49
CA PRO A 180 -14.63 6.95 -4.11
C PRO A 180 -14.12 6.61 -5.50
N VAL A 181 -13.78 5.34 -5.77
CA VAL A 181 -13.38 4.91 -7.12
C VAL A 181 -14.54 5.02 -8.09
N ALA A 182 -15.73 4.50 -7.70
CA ALA A 182 -16.94 4.60 -8.50
C ALA A 182 -17.32 6.06 -8.80
N ALA A 183 -17.31 6.90 -7.76
CA ALA A 183 -17.63 8.32 -7.87
C ALA A 183 -16.67 9.06 -8.79
N ALA A 184 -15.36 8.80 -8.65
CA ALA A 184 -14.33 9.44 -9.47
C ALA A 184 -14.40 9.03 -10.94
N LEU A 185 -14.64 7.74 -11.25
CA LEU A 185 -14.80 7.24 -12.62
C LEU A 185 -16.05 7.84 -13.27
N ALA A 186 -17.19 7.85 -12.56
CA ALA A 186 -18.42 8.43 -13.05
C ALA A 186 -18.31 9.95 -13.31
N ALA A 187 -17.62 10.68 -12.44
CA ALA A 187 -17.34 12.10 -12.63
C ALA A 187 -16.49 12.39 -13.88
N ARG A 188 -15.75 11.41 -14.37
CA ARG A 188 -14.94 11.48 -15.60
C ARG A 188 -15.60 10.80 -16.81
N GLY A 189 -16.90 10.51 -16.73
CA GLY A 189 -17.71 10.05 -17.86
C GLY A 189 -17.69 8.54 -18.09
N ALA A 190 -17.14 7.73 -17.21
CA ALA A 190 -17.31 6.29 -17.27
C ALA A 190 -18.71 5.90 -16.81
N GLU A 191 -19.33 4.95 -17.49
CA GLU A 191 -20.56 4.29 -17.04
C GLU A 191 -20.19 3.22 -16.00
N VAL A 192 -20.38 3.54 -14.71
CA VAL A 192 -20.22 2.54 -13.65
C VAL A 192 -21.51 1.74 -13.57
N VAL A 193 -21.49 0.55 -14.15
CA VAL A 193 -22.69 -0.31 -14.31
C VAL A 193 -23.17 -0.90 -12.98
N ALA A 194 -22.23 -1.23 -12.09
CA ALA A 194 -22.55 -1.72 -10.76
C ALA A 194 -21.33 -1.60 -9.82
N VAL A 195 -21.64 -1.45 -8.53
CA VAL A 195 -20.69 -1.69 -7.42
C VAL A 195 -21.17 -2.92 -6.65
N CYS A 196 -20.36 -3.99 -6.66
CA CYS A 196 -20.64 -5.26 -6.00
C CYS A 196 -19.86 -5.33 -4.68
N GLU A 197 -20.54 -5.05 -3.55
CA GLU A 197 -19.96 -5.12 -2.20
C GLU A 197 -20.20 -6.53 -1.63
N ALA A 198 -19.12 -7.23 -1.28
CA ALA A 198 -19.23 -8.58 -0.73
C ALA A 198 -19.83 -8.60 0.69
N ALA A 199 -19.60 -7.57 1.48
CA ALA A 199 -20.11 -7.48 2.84
C ALA A 199 -21.60 -7.10 2.90
N ALA A 200 -22.22 -7.46 4.02
CA ALA A 200 -23.57 -7.02 4.36
C ALA A 200 -23.53 -5.69 5.13
N PRO A 201 -24.36 -4.68 4.79
CA PRO A 201 -24.41 -3.43 5.55
C PRO A 201 -24.74 -3.62 7.03
N SER A 202 -25.50 -4.64 7.37
CA SER A 202 -25.86 -5.01 8.75
C SER A 202 -24.65 -5.38 9.63
N ALA A 203 -23.49 -5.70 9.05
CA ALA A 203 -22.27 -5.98 9.80
C ALA A 203 -21.83 -4.80 10.68
N TRP A 204 -22.13 -3.57 10.27
CA TRP A 204 -21.86 -2.36 11.05
C TRP A 204 -22.67 -2.24 12.35
N LEU A 205 -23.83 -2.89 12.42
CA LEU A 205 -24.66 -2.90 13.65
C LEU A 205 -23.94 -3.52 14.85
N ARG A 206 -22.91 -4.34 14.59
CA ARG A 206 -22.07 -4.95 15.63
C ARG A 206 -20.97 -4.00 16.14
N HIS A 207 -20.78 -2.83 15.51
CA HIS A 207 -19.70 -1.90 15.81
C HIS A 207 -20.19 -0.44 15.91
N PRO A 208 -21.21 -0.14 16.76
CA PRO A 208 -21.81 1.20 16.80
C PRO A 208 -20.86 2.25 17.37
N ALA A 209 -20.08 1.92 18.42
CA ALA A 209 -19.25 2.90 19.11
C ALA A 209 -18.14 3.54 18.26
N PRO A 210 -17.33 2.79 17.48
CA PRO A 210 -16.37 3.39 16.56
C PRO A 210 -17.03 4.27 15.49
N LEU A 211 -18.21 3.90 15.04
CA LEU A 211 -18.98 4.61 14.05
C LEU A 211 -19.44 5.97 14.60
N LEU A 212 -20.07 6.01 15.78
CA LEU A 212 -20.54 7.23 16.44
C LEU A 212 -19.40 8.20 16.78
N ARG A 213 -18.21 7.69 17.08
CA ARG A 213 -17.03 8.52 17.42
C ARG A 213 -16.33 9.13 16.20
N ASN A 214 -16.78 8.85 14.98
CA ASN A 214 -16.19 9.35 13.73
C ASN A 214 -17.25 9.98 12.80
N PRO A 215 -17.91 11.08 13.20
CA PRO A 215 -19.01 11.69 12.43
C PRO A 215 -18.58 12.16 11.03
N ALA A 216 -17.31 12.55 10.84
CA ALA A 216 -16.77 12.93 9.54
C ALA A 216 -16.86 11.80 8.51
N LYS A 217 -16.79 10.53 8.95
CA LYS A 217 -16.94 9.36 8.07
C LYS A 217 -18.37 9.16 7.58
N TRP A 218 -19.35 9.60 8.34
CA TRP A 218 -20.74 9.63 7.90
C TRP A 218 -20.99 10.67 6.81
N ALA A 219 -20.44 11.87 6.98
CA ALA A 219 -20.53 12.91 5.97
C ALA A 219 -19.85 12.49 4.65
N GLU A 220 -18.70 11.83 4.75
CA GLU A 220 -17.98 11.26 3.60
C GLU A 220 -18.83 10.20 2.91
N ALA A 221 -19.38 9.25 3.65
CA ALA A 221 -20.23 8.19 3.11
C ALA A 221 -21.52 8.75 2.47
N ALA A 222 -22.16 9.75 3.10
CA ALA A 222 -23.33 10.43 2.55
C ALA A 222 -23.00 11.17 1.24
N GLY A 223 -21.82 11.80 1.15
CA GLY A 223 -21.35 12.44 -0.08
C GLY A 223 -21.20 11.46 -1.22
N TYR A 224 -20.59 10.29 -0.98
CA TYR A 224 -20.51 9.23 -1.99
C TYR A 224 -21.88 8.68 -2.35
N ALA A 225 -22.77 8.41 -1.38
CA ALA A 225 -24.12 7.95 -1.66
C ALA A 225 -24.89 8.94 -2.56
N GLY A 226 -24.75 10.24 -2.30
CA GLY A 226 -25.32 11.29 -3.17
C GLY A 226 -24.77 11.27 -4.60
N THR A 227 -23.46 11.06 -4.75
CA THR A 227 -22.83 10.95 -6.09
C THR A 227 -23.30 9.69 -6.82
N LEU A 228 -23.33 8.55 -6.14
CA LEU A 228 -23.81 7.29 -6.72
C LEU A 228 -25.27 7.41 -7.15
N ALA A 229 -26.12 8.02 -6.33
CA ALA A 229 -27.53 8.26 -6.65
C ALA A 229 -27.71 9.19 -7.87
N ARG A 230 -26.91 10.28 -7.95
CA ARG A 230 -26.92 11.21 -9.11
C ARG A 230 -26.56 10.50 -10.41
N HIS A 231 -25.58 9.62 -10.38
CA HIS A 231 -25.14 8.84 -11.54
C HIS A 231 -25.91 7.53 -11.71
N ARG A 232 -26.95 7.26 -10.88
CA ARG A 232 -27.77 6.05 -10.89
C ARG A 232 -26.97 4.75 -10.83
N ILE A 233 -25.87 4.75 -10.06
CA ILE A 233 -24.99 3.60 -9.90
C ILE A 233 -25.59 2.64 -8.87
N PRO A 234 -25.97 1.41 -9.25
CA PRO A 234 -26.52 0.44 -8.31
C PRO A 234 -25.40 -0.15 -7.42
N VAL A 235 -25.63 -0.16 -6.12
CA VAL A 235 -24.79 -0.87 -5.15
C VAL A 235 -25.47 -2.17 -4.77
N ARG A 236 -24.82 -3.29 -5.09
CA ARG A 236 -25.29 -4.65 -4.80
C ARG A 236 -24.50 -5.21 -3.63
N THR A 237 -25.12 -5.32 -2.49
CA THR A 237 -24.48 -5.90 -1.29
C THR A 237 -24.58 -7.42 -1.28
N ARG A 238 -23.68 -8.08 -0.54
CA ARG A 238 -23.54 -9.55 -0.53
C ARG A 238 -23.41 -10.11 -1.95
N THR A 239 -22.64 -9.42 -2.77
CA THR A 239 -22.45 -9.78 -4.18
C THR A 239 -20.96 -9.75 -4.50
N GLY A 240 -20.44 -10.83 -5.09
CA GLY A 240 -19.04 -10.93 -5.55
C GLY A 240 -18.95 -10.95 -7.07
N ILE A 241 -17.79 -10.53 -7.60
CA ILE A 241 -17.39 -10.82 -8.98
C ILE A 241 -16.74 -12.20 -8.95
N VAL A 242 -17.34 -13.17 -9.61
CA VAL A 242 -16.93 -14.58 -9.60
C VAL A 242 -16.34 -15.03 -10.94
N GLY A 243 -16.29 -14.16 -11.93
CA GLY A 243 -15.66 -14.43 -13.23
C GLY A 243 -15.67 -13.24 -14.15
N ALA A 244 -14.77 -13.26 -15.13
CA ALA A 244 -14.75 -12.36 -16.28
C ALA A 244 -14.56 -13.19 -17.56
N GLU A 245 -15.15 -12.77 -18.66
CA GLU A 245 -15.15 -13.49 -19.94
C GLU A 245 -14.90 -12.51 -21.08
N GLY A 246 -14.26 -13.00 -22.14
CA GLY A 246 -14.04 -12.27 -23.37
C GLY A 246 -12.88 -12.82 -24.19
N GLU A 247 -12.81 -12.48 -25.46
CA GLU A 247 -11.70 -12.83 -26.34
C GLU A 247 -10.61 -11.76 -26.28
N GLY A 248 -9.47 -12.08 -25.66
CA GLY A 248 -8.32 -11.20 -25.52
C GLY A 248 -8.52 -9.98 -24.58
N ARG A 249 -9.75 -9.70 -24.15
CA ARG A 249 -10.08 -8.66 -23.17
C ARG A 249 -11.47 -8.91 -22.56
N VAL A 250 -11.73 -8.28 -21.40
CA VAL A 250 -13.06 -8.37 -20.77
C VAL A 250 -14.17 -7.83 -21.68
N ALA A 251 -15.24 -8.58 -21.77
CA ALA A 251 -16.49 -8.21 -22.42
C ALA A 251 -17.71 -8.46 -21.53
N VAL A 252 -17.63 -9.47 -20.64
CA VAL A 252 -18.70 -9.84 -19.73
C VAL A 252 -18.13 -10.12 -18.35
N VAL A 253 -18.79 -9.65 -17.31
CA VAL A 253 -18.49 -9.90 -15.90
C VAL A 253 -19.57 -10.79 -15.31
N ARG A 254 -19.16 -11.88 -14.64
CA ARG A 254 -20.07 -12.75 -13.89
C ARG A 254 -20.07 -12.33 -12.42
N THR A 255 -21.25 -12.08 -11.89
CA THR A 255 -21.46 -11.77 -10.47
C THR A 255 -22.40 -12.78 -9.86
N ALA A 256 -22.26 -13.07 -8.57
CA ALA A 256 -23.16 -13.94 -7.83
C ALA A 256 -23.47 -13.36 -6.45
N ALA A 257 -24.64 -13.68 -5.91
CA ALA A 257 -24.91 -13.43 -4.50
C ALA A 257 -24.02 -14.34 -3.64
N LEU A 258 -23.54 -13.81 -2.51
CA LEU A 258 -22.64 -14.53 -1.61
C LEU A 258 -23.35 -14.99 -0.34
N GLY A 259 -23.06 -16.22 0.08
CA GLY A 259 -23.40 -16.76 1.39
C GLY A 259 -22.72 -16.00 2.54
N ALA A 260 -23.00 -16.39 3.76
CA ALA A 260 -22.41 -15.78 4.94
C ALA A 260 -20.88 -16.01 5.04
N ASP A 261 -20.40 -17.07 4.46
CA ASP A 261 -19.00 -17.49 4.34
C ASP A 261 -18.28 -16.88 3.14
N GLY A 262 -19.05 -16.33 2.18
CA GLY A 262 -18.54 -15.75 0.95
C GLY A 262 -18.54 -16.70 -0.25
N ALA A 263 -19.06 -17.91 -0.12
CA ALA A 263 -19.29 -18.81 -1.25
C ALA A 263 -20.41 -18.28 -2.15
N PRO A 264 -20.33 -18.46 -3.49
CA PRO A 264 -21.39 -18.10 -4.41
C PRO A 264 -22.64 -18.93 -4.16
N LEU A 265 -23.81 -18.30 -4.11
CA LEU A 265 -25.08 -19.02 -3.99
C LEU A 265 -25.50 -19.54 -5.37
N PRO A 266 -25.77 -20.86 -5.51
CA PRO A 266 -26.18 -21.45 -6.78
C PRO A 266 -27.43 -20.77 -7.39
N GLY A 267 -27.44 -20.59 -8.70
CA GLY A 267 -28.59 -20.01 -9.43
C GLY A 267 -28.75 -18.49 -9.29
N THR A 268 -27.81 -17.81 -8.62
CA THR A 268 -27.87 -16.34 -8.47
C THR A 268 -26.93 -15.60 -9.43
N GLU A 269 -26.22 -16.32 -10.28
CA GLU A 269 -25.27 -15.74 -11.23
C GLU A 269 -25.97 -14.76 -12.19
N ARG A 270 -25.28 -13.66 -12.43
CA ARG A 270 -25.69 -12.63 -13.40
C ARG A 270 -24.53 -12.28 -14.31
N ARG A 271 -24.82 -12.11 -15.58
CA ARG A 271 -23.87 -11.64 -16.59
C ARG A 271 -24.09 -10.13 -16.80
N ILE A 272 -23.01 -9.37 -16.78
CA ILE A 272 -23.02 -7.91 -16.96
C ILE A 272 -22.04 -7.58 -18.08
N GLU A 273 -22.50 -6.94 -19.13
CA GLU A 273 -21.61 -6.43 -20.18
C GLU A 273 -20.77 -5.27 -19.65
N ALA A 274 -19.45 -5.41 -19.71
CA ALA A 274 -18.51 -4.40 -19.31
C ALA A 274 -17.14 -4.64 -19.98
N ASP A 275 -16.43 -3.57 -20.26
CA ASP A 275 -15.09 -3.60 -20.83
C ASP A 275 -13.98 -3.46 -19.78
N THR A 276 -14.35 -3.16 -18.55
CA THR A 276 -13.43 -2.94 -17.45
C THR A 276 -14.00 -3.44 -16.12
N VAL A 277 -13.13 -4.09 -15.36
CA VAL A 277 -13.42 -4.56 -13.99
C VAL A 277 -12.43 -3.93 -13.03
N GLY A 278 -12.92 -3.37 -11.93
CA GLY A 278 -12.10 -2.91 -10.82
C GLY A 278 -12.36 -3.74 -9.57
N VAL A 279 -11.33 -4.44 -9.06
CA VAL A 279 -11.49 -5.25 -7.85
C VAL A 279 -10.72 -4.66 -6.66
N GLY A 280 -11.34 -4.67 -5.48
CA GLY A 280 -10.76 -4.15 -4.24
C GLY A 280 -11.10 -5.02 -3.05
N TRP A 281 -10.12 -5.77 -2.55
CA TRP A 281 -10.25 -6.69 -1.43
C TRP A 281 -9.53 -6.21 -0.17
N GLY A 282 -9.38 -4.88 -0.04
CA GLY A 282 -8.53 -4.25 0.96
C GLY A 282 -7.08 -4.16 0.51
N PHE A 283 -6.18 -4.01 1.46
CA PHE A 283 -4.77 -3.74 1.19
C PHE A 283 -3.88 -4.66 2.01
N VAL A 284 -2.61 -4.78 1.58
CA VAL A 284 -1.56 -5.53 2.28
C VAL A 284 -0.45 -4.54 2.65
N PRO A 285 -0.09 -4.41 3.93
CA PRO A 285 1.00 -3.56 4.36
C PRO A 285 2.32 -3.91 3.67
N GLN A 286 3.07 -2.88 3.26
CA GLN A 286 4.37 -3.05 2.61
C GLN A 286 5.46 -3.15 3.67
N LEU A 287 5.94 -4.36 3.92
CA LEU A 287 6.88 -4.68 5.01
C LEU A 287 8.29 -5.02 4.53
N ASP A 288 8.53 -4.99 3.23
CA ASP A 288 9.76 -5.47 2.60
C ASP A 288 11.04 -4.79 3.13
N LEU A 289 10.96 -3.53 3.57
CA LEU A 289 12.09 -2.79 4.12
C LEU A 289 12.25 -2.96 5.65
N LEU A 290 11.23 -3.48 6.33
CA LEU A 290 11.25 -3.68 7.78
C LEU A 290 11.71 -5.08 8.17
N LEU A 291 11.34 -6.10 7.38
CA LEU A 291 11.66 -7.48 7.64
C LEU A 291 13.18 -7.75 7.72
N PRO A 292 14.02 -7.24 6.77
CA PRO A 292 15.46 -7.44 6.84
C PRO A 292 16.13 -6.79 8.07
N LEU A 293 15.45 -5.81 8.69
CA LEU A 293 15.95 -5.15 9.90
C LEU A 293 15.57 -5.89 11.18
N GLY A 294 14.80 -7.00 11.09
CA GLY A 294 14.35 -7.76 12.25
C GLY A 294 13.21 -7.11 13.03
N CYS A 295 12.38 -6.29 12.35
CA CYS A 295 11.21 -5.70 12.96
C CYS A 295 10.14 -6.76 13.24
N ASP A 296 9.62 -6.80 14.48
CA ASP A 296 8.49 -7.65 14.82
C ASP A 296 7.22 -7.22 14.09
N LEU A 297 6.38 -8.20 13.80
CA LEU A 297 5.09 -8.01 13.16
C LEU A 297 3.95 -8.28 14.15
N ALA A 298 2.81 -7.65 13.92
CA ALA A 298 1.55 -7.87 14.63
C ALA A 298 0.42 -8.18 13.65
N ASP A 299 -0.55 -8.98 14.08
CA ASP A 299 -1.77 -9.22 13.30
C ASP A 299 -2.55 -7.91 13.14
N ALA A 300 -2.79 -7.51 11.90
CA ALA A 300 -3.59 -6.32 11.57
C ALA A 300 -5.09 -6.52 11.81
N GLY A 301 -5.54 -7.76 12.01
CA GLY A 301 -6.93 -8.14 12.25
C GLY A 301 -7.79 -8.24 10.98
N ASP A 302 -7.16 -8.24 9.82
CA ASP A 302 -7.79 -8.36 8.50
C ASP A 302 -7.22 -9.52 7.67
N GLY A 303 -6.46 -10.43 8.32
CA GLY A 303 -5.77 -11.55 7.70
C GLY A 303 -4.40 -11.20 7.12
N THR A 304 -3.85 -10.03 7.45
CA THR A 304 -2.47 -9.63 7.11
C THR A 304 -1.67 -9.28 8.35
N MET A 305 -0.34 -9.30 8.21
CA MET A 305 0.57 -8.77 9.21
C MET A 305 0.89 -7.29 8.93
N ALA A 306 1.22 -6.55 9.98
CA ALA A 306 1.67 -5.17 9.95
C ALA A 306 2.89 -5.01 10.86
N ALA A 307 3.62 -3.90 10.73
CA ALA A 307 4.71 -3.57 11.64
C ALA A 307 4.20 -3.42 13.08
N ALA A 308 4.81 -4.12 14.02
CA ALA A 308 4.54 -3.95 15.43
C ALA A 308 5.18 -2.65 15.94
N VAL A 309 4.34 -1.74 16.47
CA VAL A 309 4.81 -0.45 16.99
C VAL A 309 4.20 -0.14 18.35
N ASP A 310 4.93 0.60 19.17
CA ASP A 310 4.44 1.14 20.43
C ASP A 310 3.53 2.37 20.22
N ALA A 311 3.04 2.97 21.30
CA ALA A 311 2.22 4.19 21.26
C ALA A 311 2.97 5.43 20.73
N GLY A 312 4.29 5.34 20.55
CA GLY A 312 5.16 6.33 19.96
C GLY A 312 5.55 6.03 18.52
N GLN A 313 5.01 4.98 17.91
CA GLN A 313 5.35 4.49 16.56
C GLN A 313 6.80 3.96 16.46
N ARG A 314 7.42 3.56 17.58
CA ARG A 314 8.69 2.85 17.61
C ARG A 314 8.46 1.38 17.31
N THR A 315 9.30 0.81 16.46
CA THR A 315 9.33 -0.64 16.28
C THR A 315 10.09 -1.32 17.43
N THR A 316 10.23 -2.62 17.39
CA THR A 316 11.07 -3.38 18.34
C THR A 316 12.58 -3.15 18.11
N VAL A 317 12.96 -2.54 17.00
CA VAL A 317 14.33 -2.22 16.63
C VAL A 317 14.65 -0.77 17.04
N PRO A 318 15.61 -0.51 17.94
CA PRO A 318 15.96 0.84 18.35
C PRO A 318 16.37 1.73 17.18
N GLY A 319 15.85 2.96 17.14
CA GLY A 319 16.07 3.92 16.06
C GLY A 319 15.23 3.69 14.79
N LEU A 320 14.48 2.59 14.74
CA LEU A 320 13.55 2.28 13.63
C LEU A 320 12.11 2.60 14.03
N TYR A 321 11.43 3.35 13.16
CA TYR A 321 10.04 3.78 13.32
C TYR A 321 9.21 3.36 12.11
N ALA A 322 7.92 3.13 12.33
CA ALA A 322 6.99 2.89 11.23
C ALA A 322 5.71 3.68 11.44
N ALA A 323 5.09 4.16 10.35
CA ALA A 323 3.86 4.95 10.40
C ALA A 323 3.00 4.77 9.14
N GLY A 324 1.71 4.98 9.27
CA GLY A 324 0.74 4.85 8.19
C GLY A 324 0.33 3.40 7.95
N GLU A 325 0.00 3.07 6.71
CA GLU A 325 -0.57 1.76 6.40
C GLU A 325 0.41 0.59 6.55
N THR A 326 1.70 0.87 6.66
CA THR A 326 2.73 -0.10 7.07
C THR A 326 2.45 -0.69 8.46
N CYS A 327 1.78 0.09 9.35
CA CYS A 327 1.33 -0.34 10.67
C CYS A 327 -0.11 -0.87 10.68
N GLY A 328 -0.65 -1.24 9.51
CA GLY A 328 -2.01 -1.70 9.28
C GLY A 328 -2.91 -0.63 8.67
N VAL A 329 -3.82 -1.05 7.81
CA VAL A 329 -4.68 -0.20 7.00
C VAL A 329 -5.61 0.65 7.86
N GLY A 330 -5.62 1.98 7.64
CA GLY A 330 -6.45 2.87 8.45
C GLY A 330 -6.78 4.21 7.81
N GLY A 331 -6.24 4.47 6.63
CA GLY A 331 -6.49 5.65 5.81
C GLY A 331 -5.68 6.90 6.19
N ALA A 332 -5.75 7.92 5.36
CA ALA A 332 -4.87 9.08 5.39
C ALA A 332 -4.90 9.87 6.71
N ALA A 333 -6.06 10.03 7.35
CA ALA A 333 -6.18 10.76 8.61
C ALA A 333 -5.42 10.10 9.77
N LEU A 334 -5.44 8.76 9.79
CA LEU A 334 -4.63 7.97 10.73
C LEU A 334 -3.16 8.12 10.39
N ALA A 335 -2.79 7.94 9.12
CA ALA A 335 -1.42 8.03 8.64
C ALA A 335 -0.76 9.38 8.98
N LEU A 336 -1.47 10.49 8.79
CA LEU A 336 -1.02 11.83 9.19
C LEU A 336 -0.74 11.93 10.69
N SER A 337 -1.63 11.35 11.51
CA SER A 337 -1.48 11.39 12.97
C SER A 337 -0.30 10.53 13.44
N GLU A 338 -0.14 9.35 12.88
CA GLU A 338 0.96 8.44 13.18
C GLU A 338 2.31 9.01 12.74
N GLY A 339 2.40 9.61 11.54
CA GLY A 339 3.61 10.28 11.08
C GLY A 339 4.08 11.37 12.05
N ARG A 340 3.15 12.20 12.55
CA ARG A 340 3.48 13.22 13.56
C ARG A 340 3.95 12.59 14.88
N VAL A 341 3.29 11.52 15.32
CA VAL A 341 3.68 10.82 16.56
C VAL A 341 5.08 10.21 16.41
N ALA A 342 5.34 9.54 15.29
CA ALA A 342 6.65 8.96 15.00
C ALA A 342 7.77 10.00 15.03
N ALA A 343 7.58 11.13 14.33
CA ALA A 343 8.58 12.20 14.29
C ALA A 343 8.90 12.81 15.66
N VAL A 344 7.89 12.98 16.52
CA VAL A 344 8.12 13.44 17.89
C VAL A 344 8.86 12.39 18.72
N SER A 345 8.62 11.11 18.48
CA SER A 345 9.41 10.06 19.11
C SER A 345 10.87 10.11 18.65
N VAL A 346 11.12 10.30 17.35
CA VAL A 346 12.48 10.51 16.81
C VAL A 346 13.15 11.71 17.49
N LEU A 347 12.46 12.86 17.55
CA LEU A 347 12.98 14.06 18.20
C LEU A 347 13.33 13.81 19.67
N THR A 348 12.49 13.05 20.38
CA THR A 348 12.74 12.71 21.79
C THR A 348 13.97 11.82 21.95
N ASP A 349 14.08 10.80 21.10
CA ASP A 349 15.13 9.77 21.20
C ASP A 349 16.50 10.28 20.75
N LEU A 350 16.54 11.21 19.77
CA LEU A 350 17.77 11.87 19.32
C LEU A 350 18.16 13.12 20.13
N SER A 351 17.28 13.59 21.03
CA SER A 351 17.56 14.81 21.81
C SER A 351 18.56 14.53 22.92
N ALA A 352 19.63 15.34 22.97
CA ALA A 352 20.46 15.45 24.17
C ALA A 352 19.62 15.98 25.36
N PRO A 353 19.90 15.58 26.60
CA PRO A 353 19.22 16.10 27.79
C PRO A 353 19.26 17.63 27.79
N GLY A 354 18.11 18.30 27.85
CA GLY A 354 17.99 19.75 27.98
C GLY A 354 17.48 20.53 26.75
N ARG A 355 17.09 19.89 25.64
CA ARG A 355 16.42 20.61 24.54
C ARG A 355 14.96 21.00 24.93
N PRO A 356 14.52 22.24 24.61
CA PRO A 356 13.19 22.71 25.03
C PRO A 356 12.06 21.91 24.37
N GLY A 357 11.15 21.56 25.23
CA GLY A 357 9.82 21.00 25.10
C GLY A 357 9.24 20.71 23.72
N ILE A 358 9.27 19.43 23.37
CA ILE A 358 8.37 18.86 22.37
C ILE A 358 6.96 18.95 22.92
N ARG A 359 6.05 19.61 22.18
CA ARG A 359 4.63 19.77 22.60
C ARG A 359 3.97 18.41 22.88
N PRO A 360 3.18 18.27 23.95
CA PRO A 360 2.50 17.03 24.28
C PRO A 360 1.62 16.55 23.13
N LEU A 361 1.85 15.35 22.63
CA LEU A 361 1.09 14.72 21.55
C LEU A 361 -0.22 14.05 22.03
N ALA A 362 -0.75 14.43 23.19
CA ALA A 362 -1.95 13.80 23.75
C ALA A 362 -3.15 13.82 22.78
N ALA A 363 -3.32 14.89 22.01
CA ALA A 363 -4.37 14.99 21.01
C ALA A 363 -4.14 14.04 19.84
N GLN A 364 -2.90 13.97 19.31
CA GLN A 364 -2.52 13.08 18.20
C GLN A 364 -2.62 11.62 18.62
N ARG A 365 -2.14 11.24 19.80
CA ARG A 365 -2.26 9.87 20.34
C ARG A 365 -3.73 9.47 20.51
N ARG A 366 -4.59 10.38 20.98
CA ARG A 366 -6.05 10.15 21.05
C ARG A 366 -6.65 9.98 19.65
N ALA A 367 -6.22 10.77 18.69
CA ALA A 367 -6.64 10.64 17.29
C ALA A 367 -6.22 9.28 16.71
N VAL A 368 -4.96 8.87 16.91
CA VAL A 368 -4.46 7.54 16.51
C VAL A 368 -5.33 6.43 17.12
N ALA A 369 -5.55 6.45 18.44
CA ALA A 369 -6.35 5.42 19.10
C ALA A 369 -7.80 5.36 18.55
N ARG A 370 -8.42 6.53 18.31
CA ARG A 370 -9.78 6.62 17.74
C ARG A 370 -9.83 6.07 16.31
N HIS A 371 -8.89 6.46 15.45
CA HIS A 371 -8.84 6.01 14.06
C HIS A 371 -8.46 4.52 13.95
N ARG A 372 -7.56 4.01 14.80
CA ARG A 372 -7.26 2.57 14.87
C ARG A 372 -8.47 1.75 15.32
N ALA A 373 -9.25 2.25 16.29
CA ALA A 373 -10.50 1.59 16.68
C ALA A 373 -11.51 1.53 15.52
N PHE A 374 -11.60 2.61 14.72
CA PHE A 374 -12.45 2.65 13.53
C PHE A 374 -11.93 1.69 12.45
N ALA A 375 -10.62 1.66 12.17
CA ALA A 375 -10.02 0.77 11.19
C ALA A 375 -10.27 -0.71 11.52
N ARG A 376 -10.14 -1.11 12.80
CA ARG A 376 -10.47 -2.47 13.24
C ARG A 376 -11.96 -2.80 13.07
N ALA A 377 -12.85 -1.85 13.35
CA ALA A 377 -14.27 -2.04 13.12
C ALA A 377 -14.58 -2.19 11.62
N LEU A 378 -13.92 -1.39 10.78
CA LEU A 378 -14.04 -1.46 9.33
C LEU A 378 -13.60 -2.84 8.79
N ALA A 379 -12.43 -3.34 9.22
CA ALA A 379 -11.94 -4.64 8.83
C ALA A 379 -12.91 -5.78 9.21
N ARG A 380 -13.54 -5.68 10.40
CA ARG A 380 -14.55 -6.65 10.85
C ARG A 380 -15.88 -6.54 10.13
N ALA A 381 -16.27 -5.33 9.72
CA ALA A 381 -17.51 -5.09 8.98
C ALA A 381 -17.39 -5.46 7.49
N HIS A 382 -16.17 -5.44 6.95
CA HIS A 382 -15.86 -5.72 5.55
C HIS A 382 -14.76 -6.81 5.46
N PRO A 383 -15.00 -8.02 5.94
CA PRO A 383 -14.02 -9.09 5.87
C PRO A 383 -13.81 -9.54 4.43
N VAL A 384 -12.63 -10.05 4.14
CA VAL A 384 -12.40 -10.84 2.93
C VAL A 384 -13.28 -12.09 3.01
N PRO A 385 -14.01 -12.46 1.92
CA PRO A 385 -14.81 -13.67 1.89
C PRO A 385 -13.98 -14.90 2.22
N ARG A 386 -14.39 -15.69 3.20
CA ARG A 386 -13.58 -16.85 3.67
C ARG A 386 -13.49 -17.95 2.62
N ASP A 387 -14.62 -18.21 1.95
CA ASP A 387 -14.73 -19.28 0.97
C ASP A 387 -14.62 -18.75 -0.48
N TRP A 388 -13.88 -17.61 -0.68
CA TRP A 388 -13.51 -17.16 -2.01
C TRP A 388 -12.79 -18.24 -2.86
N PRO A 389 -12.03 -19.21 -2.30
CA PRO A 389 -11.48 -20.29 -3.10
C PRO A 389 -12.53 -21.11 -3.86
N ALA A 390 -13.79 -21.12 -3.41
CA ALA A 390 -14.88 -21.76 -4.14
C ALA A 390 -15.25 -21.05 -5.45
N TRP A 391 -14.68 -19.85 -5.73
CA TRP A 391 -14.85 -19.17 -7.02
C TRP A 391 -13.91 -19.71 -8.10
N LEU A 392 -12.84 -20.39 -7.69
CA LEU A 392 -11.77 -20.83 -8.56
C LEU A 392 -12.15 -22.12 -9.29
N THR A 393 -11.62 -22.24 -10.50
CA THR A 393 -11.50 -23.49 -11.25
C THR A 393 -10.03 -23.89 -11.30
N ASP A 394 -9.73 -25.15 -11.59
CA ASP A 394 -8.34 -25.63 -11.60
C ASP A 394 -7.44 -24.88 -12.58
N ASP A 395 -8.00 -24.35 -13.66
CA ASP A 395 -7.31 -23.56 -14.68
C ASP A 395 -7.22 -22.07 -14.35
N THR A 396 -7.84 -21.61 -13.24
CA THR A 396 -7.76 -20.21 -12.84
C THR A 396 -6.32 -19.84 -12.52
N THR A 397 -5.76 -18.84 -13.20
CA THR A 397 -4.44 -18.28 -12.91
C THR A 397 -4.41 -17.69 -11.50
N VAL A 398 -3.47 -18.11 -10.67
CA VAL A 398 -3.20 -17.53 -9.33
C VAL A 398 -1.99 -16.61 -9.35
N CYS A 399 -0.92 -17.02 -10.02
CA CYS A 399 0.28 -16.22 -10.22
C CYS A 399 0.38 -15.77 -11.68
N ARG A 400 0.08 -14.50 -11.98
CA ARG A 400 0.11 -13.94 -13.34
C ARG A 400 1.52 -13.88 -13.94
N CYS A 401 2.56 -13.73 -13.12
CA CYS A 401 3.94 -13.59 -13.60
C CYS A 401 4.55 -14.91 -14.05
N GLU A 402 4.15 -16.01 -13.42
CA GLU A 402 4.67 -17.37 -13.67
C GLU A 402 3.56 -18.30 -14.21
N GLU A 403 2.38 -17.75 -14.50
CA GLU A 403 1.23 -18.45 -15.07
C GLU A 403 0.81 -19.72 -14.30
N VAL A 404 0.97 -19.66 -12.94
CA VAL A 404 0.64 -20.80 -12.08
C VAL A 404 -0.85 -20.80 -11.78
N THR A 405 -1.50 -21.94 -12.00
CA THR A 405 -2.95 -22.13 -11.81
C THR A 405 -3.31 -22.55 -10.38
N ALA A 406 -4.58 -22.43 -10.03
CA ALA A 406 -5.11 -22.91 -8.75
C ALA A 406 -4.94 -24.41 -8.60
N GLY A 407 -5.20 -25.18 -9.66
CA GLY A 407 -4.99 -26.63 -9.68
C GLY A 407 -3.55 -27.03 -9.35
N ALA A 408 -2.55 -26.33 -9.92
CA ALA A 408 -1.14 -26.58 -9.63
C ALA A 408 -0.80 -26.32 -8.13
N VAL A 409 -1.34 -25.22 -7.55
CA VAL A 409 -1.15 -24.88 -6.13
C VAL A 409 -1.81 -25.94 -5.23
N LEU A 410 -3.04 -26.36 -5.57
CA LEU A 410 -3.79 -27.35 -4.79
C LEU A 410 -3.18 -28.75 -4.88
N ALA A 411 -2.65 -29.14 -6.07
CA ALA A 411 -1.93 -30.39 -6.24
C ALA A 411 -0.68 -30.45 -5.35
N ALA A 412 0.14 -29.38 -5.35
CA ALA A 412 1.32 -29.30 -4.48
C ALA A 412 0.98 -29.47 -2.98
N ARG A 413 -0.21 -29.02 -2.56
CA ARG A 413 -0.73 -29.25 -1.21
C ARG A 413 -1.22 -30.66 -1.00
N ALA A 414 -1.99 -31.22 -1.95
CA ALA A 414 -2.63 -32.55 -1.84
C ALA A 414 -1.60 -33.68 -1.71
N ASP A 415 -0.48 -33.57 -2.39
CA ASP A 415 0.63 -34.53 -2.33
C ASP A 415 1.37 -34.51 -0.98
N GLY A 416 0.98 -33.61 -0.04
CA GLY A 416 1.69 -33.41 1.23
C GLY A 416 3.07 -32.76 1.08
N SER A 417 3.43 -32.33 -0.14
CA SER A 417 4.74 -31.75 -0.46
C SER A 417 4.83 -30.27 -0.07
N ALA A 418 3.67 -29.59 0.11
CA ALA A 418 3.62 -28.21 0.54
C ALA A 418 2.60 -27.98 1.65
N SER A 419 3.05 -27.45 2.78
CA SER A 419 2.21 -27.01 3.91
C SER A 419 2.13 -25.49 4.04
N ASP A 420 2.99 -24.76 3.35
CA ASP A 420 3.07 -23.30 3.34
C ASP A 420 3.34 -22.71 1.95
N HIS A 421 3.20 -21.40 1.82
CA HIS A 421 3.38 -20.69 0.56
C HIS A 421 4.86 -20.70 0.04
N ARG A 422 5.85 -20.93 0.92
CA ARG A 422 7.27 -21.02 0.52
C ARG A 422 7.55 -22.33 -0.20
N GLN A 423 6.99 -23.42 0.31
CA GLN A 423 7.09 -24.74 -0.33
C GLN A 423 6.34 -24.75 -1.67
N VAL A 424 5.13 -24.14 -1.73
CA VAL A 424 4.43 -23.95 -3.02
C VAL A 424 5.28 -23.17 -4.00
N LYS A 425 5.95 -22.10 -3.57
CA LYS A 425 6.86 -21.34 -4.43
C LYS A 425 7.98 -22.22 -5.01
N GLN A 426 8.56 -23.10 -4.21
CA GLN A 426 9.63 -24.00 -4.67
C GLN A 426 9.13 -25.03 -5.69
N LEU A 427 7.93 -25.56 -5.50
CA LEU A 427 7.35 -26.61 -6.34
C LEU A 427 6.71 -26.08 -7.62
N THR A 428 6.10 -24.89 -7.56
CA THR A 428 5.28 -24.35 -8.65
C THR A 428 5.82 -23.07 -9.27
N ARG A 429 6.83 -22.43 -8.66
CA ARG A 429 7.35 -21.11 -8.99
C ARG A 429 6.39 -19.94 -8.66
N ALA A 430 5.22 -20.18 -8.07
CA ALA A 430 4.30 -19.12 -7.65
C ALA A 430 5.01 -18.10 -6.74
N GLY A 431 5.03 -16.83 -7.13
CA GLY A 431 5.72 -15.78 -6.40
C GLY A 431 7.20 -15.57 -6.76
N MET A 432 7.74 -16.25 -7.79
CA MET A 432 9.10 -16.01 -8.28
C MET A 432 9.19 -14.88 -9.32
N GLY A 433 8.08 -14.48 -9.93
CA GLY A 433 8.07 -13.46 -10.96
C GLY A 433 8.32 -12.03 -10.43
N TRP A 434 8.20 -11.04 -11.29
CA TRP A 434 8.57 -9.63 -11.06
C TRP A 434 8.01 -9.01 -9.78
N CYS A 435 6.75 -9.33 -9.41
CA CYS A 435 6.14 -8.83 -8.19
C CYS A 435 6.64 -9.53 -6.93
N GLN A 436 7.44 -10.59 -7.06
CA GLN A 436 7.99 -11.36 -5.95
C GLN A 436 6.92 -11.83 -4.95
N GLY A 437 5.74 -12.25 -5.45
CA GLY A 437 4.61 -12.75 -4.65
C GLY A 437 3.76 -11.67 -3.97
N ARG A 438 4.01 -10.37 -4.19
CA ARG A 438 3.18 -9.30 -3.61
C ARG A 438 1.73 -9.39 -4.07
N MET A 439 1.51 -9.83 -5.32
CA MET A 439 0.17 -10.02 -5.87
C MET A 439 -0.44 -11.36 -5.45
N CYS A 440 0.27 -12.46 -5.68
CA CYS A 440 -0.26 -13.81 -5.47
C CYS A 440 -0.05 -14.37 -4.06
N GLY A 441 0.90 -13.84 -3.28
CA GLY A 441 1.26 -14.38 -1.96
C GLY A 441 0.07 -14.56 -1.01
N PRO A 442 -0.77 -13.54 -0.78
CA PRO A 442 -1.96 -13.68 0.05
C PRO A 442 -2.92 -14.77 -0.44
N ALA A 443 -3.15 -14.86 -1.75
CA ALA A 443 -4.02 -15.87 -2.34
C ALA A 443 -3.43 -17.28 -2.21
N VAL A 444 -2.15 -17.47 -2.55
CA VAL A 444 -1.45 -18.75 -2.38
C VAL A 444 -1.47 -19.20 -0.92
N HIS A 445 -1.20 -18.26 0.02
CA HIS A 445 -1.27 -18.55 1.45
C HIS A 445 -2.66 -19.07 1.85
N CYS A 446 -3.73 -18.41 1.44
CA CYS A 446 -5.10 -18.83 1.72
C CYS A 446 -5.45 -20.22 1.15
N LEU A 447 -4.85 -20.61 0.01
CA LEU A 447 -5.10 -21.92 -0.60
C LEU A 447 -4.40 -23.07 0.14
N VAL A 448 -3.27 -22.81 0.82
CA VAL A 448 -2.44 -23.87 1.42
C VAL A 448 -2.35 -23.83 2.94
N ALA A 449 -2.36 -22.66 3.56
CA ALA A 449 -2.26 -22.54 5.01
C ALA A 449 -3.54 -22.96 5.73
N ALA A 450 -3.42 -23.28 7.01
CA ALA A 450 -4.58 -23.40 7.89
C ALA A 450 -5.31 -22.04 7.93
N ARG A 451 -6.64 -22.07 7.79
CA ARG A 451 -7.52 -20.88 7.59
C ARG A 451 -7.43 -19.75 8.64
N ALA A 452 -6.67 -19.95 9.72
CA ALA A 452 -6.57 -19.03 10.86
C ALA A 452 -5.30 -18.18 10.88
N GLU A 453 -4.31 -18.46 10.03
CA GLU A 453 -3.03 -17.78 10.07
C GLU A 453 -3.03 -16.55 9.17
N PRO A 454 -2.64 -15.36 9.66
CA PRO A 454 -2.49 -14.19 8.82
C PRO A 454 -1.31 -14.36 7.85
N TYR A 455 -1.49 -13.83 6.64
CA TYR A 455 -0.41 -13.84 5.64
C TYR A 455 0.79 -13.02 6.10
N THR A 456 1.94 -13.67 6.19
CA THR A 456 3.23 -13.03 6.45
C THR A 456 4.05 -13.00 5.15
N PRO A 457 4.46 -11.83 4.65
CA PRO A 457 5.34 -11.74 3.50
C PRO A 457 6.66 -12.47 3.77
N ALA A 458 7.25 -13.05 2.71
CA ALA A 458 8.59 -13.59 2.84
C ALA A 458 9.61 -12.47 3.01
N GLU A 459 10.58 -12.66 3.89
CA GLU A 459 11.76 -11.81 3.97
C GLU A 459 12.52 -11.84 2.65
N ARG A 460 12.91 -10.67 2.15
CA ARG A 460 13.65 -10.50 0.91
C ARG A 460 14.72 -9.45 1.08
N LEU A 461 15.90 -9.72 0.53
CA LEU A 461 17.01 -8.76 0.51
C LEU A 461 16.72 -7.57 -0.42
N ILE A 462 15.95 -7.80 -1.49
CA ILE A 462 15.65 -6.82 -2.52
C ILE A 462 14.15 -6.53 -2.52
N ALA A 463 13.78 -5.35 -2.06
CA ALA A 463 12.38 -4.90 -1.97
C ALA A 463 11.80 -4.44 -3.31
N THR A 464 12.64 -3.95 -4.23
CA THR A 464 12.23 -3.46 -5.56
C THR A 464 13.24 -3.93 -6.60
N PRO A 465 12.86 -4.24 -7.85
CA PRO A 465 13.82 -4.55 -8.91
C PRO A 465 14.86 -3.44 -9.05
N VAL A 466 16.12 -3.84 -9.18
CA VAL A 466 17.29 -2.97 -9.35
C VAL A 466 18.16 -3.55 -10.47
N THR A 467 18.78 -2.70 -11.28
CA THR A 467 19.71 -3.17 -12.32
C THR A 467 21.00 -3.69 -11.71
N LEU A 468 21.66 -4.62 -12.40
CA LEU A 468 22.96 -5.14 -11.95
C LEU A 468 24.03 -4.03 -11.87
N GLY A 469 23.97 -3.03 -12.77
CA GLY A 469 24.87 -1.87 -12.74
C GLY A 469 24.69 -1.08 -11.45
N ALA A 470 23.45 -0.67 -11.11
CA ALA A 470 23.18 0.06 -9.87
C ALA A 470 23.51 -0.76 -8.62
N LEU A 471 23.35 -2.09 -8.68
CA LEU A 471 23.74 -2.98 -7.58
C LEU A 471 25.27 -3.01 -7.41
N ALA A 472 26.03 -3.10 -8.50
CA ALA A 472 27.48 -3.07 -8.46
C ALA A 472 28.04 -1.72 -7.92
N ASP A 473 27.41 -0.60 -8.35
CA ASP A 473 27.78 0.73 -7.90
C ASP A 473 27.44 0.99 -6.41
N SER A 474 26.52 0.21 -5.84
CA SER A 474 26.16 0.30 -4.42
C SER A 474 27.07 -0.50 -3.49
N ALA A 475 27.93 -1.37 -4.05
CA ALA A 475 28.93 -2.09 -3.26
C ALA A 475 29.99 -1.11 -2.79
N GLU A 476 30.28 -1.08 -1.48
CA GLU A 476 31.44 -0.32 -0.97
C GLU A 476 32.69 -0.92 -1.62
N PRO A 477 33.67 -0.09 -2.07
CA PRO A 477 34.93 -0.62 -2.52
C PRO A 477 35.51 -1.46 -1.37
N SER A 478 35.77 -2.74 -1.63
CA SER A 478 36.38 -3.63 -0.67
C SER A 478 37.71 -2.98 -0.22
N THR A 479 37.80 -2.57 1.03
CA THR A 479 39.04 -2.11 1.64
C THR A 479 39.97 -3.33 1.79
N GLY A 480 40.54 -3.83 0.68
CA GLY A 480 41.32 -5.07 0.75
C GLY A 480 42.01 -5.55 -0.51
N ASP A 481 41.96 -4.86 -1.64
CA ASP A 481 42.79 -5.18 -2.78
C ASP A 481 43.74 -4.03 -3.12
N THR A 482 44.81 -3.92 -2.35
CA THR A 482 46.05 -3.34 -2.88
C THR A 482 46.59 -4.34 -3.89
N PRO A 483 46.74 -4.01 -5.18
CA PRO A 483 47.44 -4.89 -6.11
C PRO A 483 48.87 -5.06 -5.58
N SER A 484 49.24 -6.27 -5.23
CA SER A 484 50.65 -6.62 -5.07
C SER A 484 51.34 -6.37 -6.40
N GLU A 485 52.23 -5.35 -6.41
CA GLU A 485 53.15 -5.15 -7.55
C GLU A 485 53.88 -6.44 -7.85
N PRO A 486 54.00 -6.85 -9.12
CA PRO A 486 54.83 -8.00 -9.48
C PRO A 486 56.31 -7.62 -9.33
N THR A 487 56.99 -8.33 -8.49
CA THR A 487 58.50 -8.36 -8.44
C THR A 487 59.09 -9.01 -9.67
#